data_4f4c3661dd946133b15dc5e5900d9395
#
_entry.id   4f4c3661dd946133b15dc5e5900d9395
#
_cell.length_a   1.000
_cell.length_b   1.000
_cell.length_c   1.000
_cell.angle_alpha   90.00
_cell.angle_beta   90.00
_cell.angle_gamma   90.00
#
_symmetry.space_group_name_H-M   'P 1'
#
loop_
_entity.id
_entity.type
_entity.pdbx_description
1 polymer ?
#
loop_
_entity_poly.entity_id
_entity_poly.type
_entity_poly.pdbx_seq_one_letter_code
_entity_poly.pdbx_strand_id
1 'polypeptide(L)'
;MKKKTVSMFMGLVLGVTTVFSSIGPAVVTVSAAESGVTDSKCKKTGTPEPAADDVVPDANQYKYQKDELAAFCHFGPNTFNEIEWGEHYGNKKPSEIFKLDQKFDANTMVRTLKEAGFKKLIITAKHHDGFCIWPSKWTDYDTEEAGYKGDILAEISAACSTYDMDMGLYLSPWDIHEPSYGYKDANGNPTTPEKDVLDYNVYYNNQLEEILGNKKYGNKGRFVEVWMDGAKGSGANAQEYDFKKWFATIQKYQGKEVAGNSADCMLFGAQAYTTVRWIGNEDGVAFEDTWAKSNVNYDKNTIDSNGSTPYSKGYENGNKWTVPECDGRITSGWFWGTQKKTPKTITQLANMYFDSVGHNATMLLNVPPNNQGTVDEPILKRITEFGQNVEDTFRTNLAKEEGTTIEASNVRGNDTAFKPGNVVDAKDETYWTTDDGTKEGSLTIKWDKAKKFDVVSIEEAIQKGQRINSYKVEYKASDDAQWQTLKNGKTVGAKRLVRTAPVSATQVKITVGTSDGKVPMLSEVGVYKASEGFQLAGAAPEGMDTTSVNETSKFTFSSTGWNPQTGSQYINGQNTWSNKADA
;
A
#
# COMPACT_ATOMS: atom_id res chain seq x y z
N MET A 1 71.66 5.00 5.06
CA MET A 1 72.45 6.21 4.76
C MET A 1 71.83 6.96 3.59
N LYS A 2 71.68 8.28 3.80
CA LYS A 2 71.37 9.34 2.84
C LYS A 2 69.89 9.54 2.44
N LYS A 3 69.29 10.49 3.15
CA LYS A 3 68.24 11.41 2.72
C LYS A 3 68.66 12.14 1.44
N LYS A 4 67.67 12.48 0.59
CA LYS A 4 67.65 13.74 -0.13
C LYS A 4 66.21 14.18 -0.44
N THR A 5 65.86 15.28 0.10
CA THR A 5 64.78 16.23 -0.16
C THR A 5 65.05 17.03 -1.43
N VAL A 6 64.03 17.64 -2.02
CA VAL A 6 63.94 18.85 -2.87
C VAL A 6 62.96 18.56 -4.03
N SER A 7 62.03 19.33 -4.45
CA SER A 7 61.56 20.71 -4.22
C SER A 7 60.37 20.94 -5.14
N MET A 8 59.53 21.83 -4.71
CA MET A 8 58.35 22.40 -5.31
C MET A 8 58.60 23.05 -6.68
N PHE A 9 57.71 22.79 -7.67
CA PHE A 9 57.48 23.74 -8.76
C PHE A 9 55.99 23.90 -9.03
N MET A 10 55.57 25.15 -8.91
CA MET A 10 54.23 25.67 -9.08
C MET A 10 54.06 26.00 -10.57
N GLY A 11 53.11 25.37 -11.22
CA GLY A 11 52.72 25.64 -12.59
C GLY A 11 51.23 25.98 -12.64
N LEU A 12 50.93 27.25 -12.81
CA LEU A 12 49.59 27.82 -12.99
C LEU A 12 49.10 27.50 -14.40
N VAL A 13 48.06 26.65 -14.55
CA VAL A 13 47.33 26.50 -15.81
C VAL A 13 45.89 26.93 -15.54
N LEU A 14 45.51 28.06 -16.14
CA LEU A 14 44.10 28.48 -16.24
C LEU A 14 43.38 27.51 -17.15
N GLY A 15 42.56 26.63 -16.57
CA GLY A 15 41.54 25.85 -17.27
C GLY A 15 40.17 26.43 -16.96
N VAL A 16 39.52 26.95 -17.98
CA VAL A 16 38.07 27.35 -17.93
C VAL A 16 37.27 26.11 -17.70
N THR A 17 36.81 25.89 -16.48
CA THR A 17 35.79 24.85 -16.17
C THR A 17 34.42 25.50 -16.25
N THR A 18 33.70 25.15 -17.30
CA THR A 18 32.24 25.31 -17.38
C THR A 18 31.60 24.50 -16.26
N VAL A 19 31.11 25.19 -15.24
CA VAL A 19 30.34 24.60 -14.16
C VAL A 19 28.96 24.28 -14.73
N PHE A 20 28.72 23.01 -15.06
CA PHE A 20 27.37 22.48 -15.12
C PHE A 20 26.86 22.38 -13.68
N SER A 21 26.05 23.34 -13.26
CA SER A 21 25.25 23.21 -12.06
C SER A 21 24.20 22.13 -12.26
N SER A 22 24.50 20.91 -11.84
CA SER A 22 23.50 19.89 -11.57
C SER A 22 22.68 20.38 -10.37
N ILE A 23 21.49 20.91 -10.62
CA ILE A 23 20.45 21.07 -9.60
C ILE A 23 19.99 19.66 -9.28
N GLY A 24 20.65 18.98 -8.35
CA GLY A 24 20.09 17.85 -7.63
C GLY A 24 18.93 18.35 -6.77
N PRO A 25 17.89 17.51 -6.53
CA PRO A 25 16.83 17.89 -5.62
C PRO A 25 17.48 18.23 -4.27
N ALA A 26 17.30 19.47 -3.83
CA ALA A 26 17.67 19.88 -2.51
C ALA A 26 16.87 19.02 -1.54
N VAL A 27 17.52 18.10 -0.85
CA VAL A 27 17.00 17.52 0.38
C VAL A 27 16.89 18.69 1.34
N VAL A 28 15.71 19.29 1.40
CA VAL A 28 15.37 20.22 2.46
C VAL A 28 15.27 19.36 3.72
N THR A 29 16.37 19.23 4.44
CA THR A 29 16.32 18.89 5.86
C THR A 29 15.58 20.04 6.52
N VAL A 30 14.26 19.91 6.64
CA VAL A 30 13.50 20.74 7.54
C VAL A 30 14.01 20.38 8.93
N SER A 31 14.91 21.17 9.46
CA SER A 31 15.17 21.22 10.90
C SER A 31 13.81 21.38 11.55
N ALA A 32 13.38 20.38 12.32
CA ALA A 32 12.17 20.47 13.10
C ALA A 32 12.31 21.71 14.00
N ALA A 33 11.68 22.82 13.62
CA ALA A 33 11.42 23.89 14.54
C ALA A 33 10.61 23.23 15.67
N GLU A 34 11.03 23.40 16.91
CA GLU A 34 10.24 22.98 18.07
C GLU A 34 8.83 23.51 17.83
N SER A 35 7.85 22.61 17.78
CA SER A 35 6.46 22.95 17.55
C SER A 35 6.09 24.04 18.56
N GLY A 36 5.47 25.14 18.12
CA GLY A 36 5.05 26.26 18.99
C GLY A 36 3.91 25.88 19.96
N VAL A 37 3.74 24.58 20.21
CA VAL A 37 2.77 23.98 21.10
C VAL A 37 3.18 24.19 22.54
N THR A 38 2.37 24.92 23.31
CA THR A 38 2.63 25.17 24.72
C THR A 38 2.27 23.95 25.58
N ASP A 39 3.25 23.09 25.81
CA ASP A 39 3.20 21.96 26.74
C ASP A 39 3.52 22.36 28.19
N SER A 40 3.22 23.61 28.58
CA SER A 40 3.64 24.21 29.86
C SER A 40 3.19 23.48 31.12
N LYS A 41 2.21 22.55 31.00
CA LYS A 41 1.70 21.75 32.13
C LYS A 41 2.41 20.41 32.30
N CYS A 42 3.14 19.94 31.29
CA CYS A 42 3.84 18.66 31.36
C CYS A 42 5.24 18.81 31.94
N LYS A 43 5.67 17.85 32.76
CA LYS A 43 7.00 17.78 33.38
C LYS A 43 7.59 16.40 33.14
N LYS A 44 8.90 16.27 33.10
CA LYS A 44 9.55 14.97 33.03
C LYS A 44 9.37 14.23 34.36
N THR A 45 8.45 13.26 34.42
CA THR A 45 8.12 12.51 35.61
C THR A 45 8.71 11.10 35.62
N GLY A 46 9.12 10.59 34.47
CA GLY A 46 9.57 9.20 34.30
C GLY A 46 8.43 8.19 34.36
N THR A 47 7.21 8.62 33.99
CA THR A 47 6.04 7.75 33.92
C THR A 47 6.28 6.62 32.91
N PRO A 48 6.05 5.34 33.28
CA PRO A 48 6.23 4.23 32.35
C PRO A 48 5.30 4.31 31.13
N GLU A 49 5.80 3.83 30.00
CA GLU A 49 4.96 3.66 28.80
C GLU A 49 3.79 2.72 29.05
N PRO A 50 2.64 2.90 28.38
CA PRO A 50 1.61 1.89 28.35
C PRO A 50 2.12 0.59 27.69
N ALA A 51 1.62 -0.55 28.12
CA ALA A 51 1.94 -1.82 27.50
C ALA A 51 1.52 -1.82 26.00
N ALA A 52 2.35 -2.44 25.16
CA ALA A 52 1.94 -2.76 23.80
C ALA A 52 0.85 -3.86 23.83
N ASP A 53 0.07 -3.94 22.76
CA ASP A 53 -0.84 -5.07 22.55
C ASP A 53 -0.03 -6.36 22.26
N ASP A 54 -0.65 -7.51 22.44
CA ASP A 54 -0.04 -8.81 22.11
C ASP A 54 0.22 -8.97 20.63
N VAL A 55 -0.53 -8.27 19.79
CA VAL A 55 -0.45 -8.29 18.32
C VAL A 55 -0.06 -6.92 17.80
N VAL A 56 1.18 -6.84 17.34
CA VAL A 56 1.80 -5.63 16.76
C VAL A 56 2.41 -5.95 15.40
N PRO A 57 2.63 -4.96 14.52
CA PRO A 57 3.32 -5.17 13.26
C PRO A 57 4.80 -5.49 13.48
N ASP A 58 5.39 -6.30 12.60
CA ASP A 58 6.84 -6.34 12.46
C ASP A 58 7.37 -5.10 11.69
N ALA A 59 8.69 -4.99 11.54
CA ALA A 59 9.29 -3.81 10.92
C ALA A 59 8.90 -3.63 9.44
N ASN A 60 8.73 -4.72 8.67
CA ASN A 60 8.29 -4.63 7.28
C ASN A 60 6.82 -4.25 7.18
N GLN A 61 5.96 -4.83 8.02
CA GLN A 61 4.54 -4.51 8.08
C GLN A 61 4.31 -3.06 8.52
N TYR A 62 5.05 -2.62 9.54
CA TYR A 62 5.01 -1.22 10.01
C TYR A 62 5.42 -0.27 8.90
N LYS A 63 6.58 -0.50 8.28
CA LYS A 63 7.08 0.30 7.18
C LYS A 63 6.07 0.37 6.03
N TYR A 64 5.51 -0.77 5.64
CA TYR A 64 4.56 -0.82 4.52
C TYR A 64 3.29 0.01 4.79
N GLN A 65 2.73 -0.08 5.99
CA GLN A 65 1.57 0.75 6.35
C GLN A 65 1.90 2.24 6.40
N LYS A 66 3.11 2.61 6.82
CA LYS A 66 3.58 4.03 6.82
C LYS A 66 3.98 4.52 5.42
N ASP A 67 4.42 3.63 4.54
CA ASP A 67 4.74 3.93 3.14
C ASP A 67 3.49 4.20 2.29
N GLU A 68 2.32 3.69 2.68
CA GLU A 68 0.99 3.93 2.09
C GLU A 68 0.81 3.44 0.65
N LEU A 69 1.74 3.79 -0.27
CA LEU A 69 1.63 3.61 -1.70
C LEU A 69 2.57 2.53 -2.22
N ALA A 70 1.99 1.52 -2.86
CA ALA A 70 2.70 0.53 -3.65
C ALA A 70 2.17 0.48 -5.09
N ALA A 71 3.02 0.11 -6.04
CA ALA A 71 2.64 -0.10 -7.42
C ALA A 71 2.62 -1.60 -7.73
N PHE A 72 1.65 -2.00 -8.55
CA PHE A 72 1.61 -3.32 -9.16
C PHE A 72 1.99 -3.19 -10.64
N CYS A 73 2.71 -4.16 -11.18
CA CYS A 73 3.08 -4.20 -12.59
C CYS A 73 2.69 -5.54 -13.18
N HIS A 74 1.60 -5.58 -13.95
CA HIS A 74 1.21 -6.77 -14.72
C HIS A 74 1.80 -6.69 -16.13
N PHE A 75 2.71 -7.61 -16.43
CA PHE A 75 3.35 -7.71 -17.73
C PHE A 75 3.68 -9.16 -18.07
N GLY A 76 3.39 -9.58 -19.30
CA GLY A 76 3.60 -10.94 -19.77
C GLY A 76 2.89 -11.18 -21.10
N PRO A 77 2.66 -12.44 -21.51
CA PRO A 77 1.95 -12.79 -22.75
C PRO A 77 0.60 -12.13 -22.90
N ASN A 78 -0.10 -11.92 -21.78
CA ASN A 78 -1.43 -11.31 -21.72
C ASN A 78 -1.44 -9.86 -22.24
N THR A 79 -0.33 -9.13 -22.10
CA THR A 79 -0.11 -7.80 -22.69
C THR A 79 -0.16 -7.82 -24.22
N PHE A 80 0.35 -8.87 -24.86
CA PHE A 80 0.43 -8.98 -26.32
C PHE A 80 -0.84 -9.57 -26.95
N ASN A 81 -1.59 -10.34 -26.19
CA ASN A 81 -2.78 -11.06 -26.65
C ASN A 81 -4.09 -10.46 -26.12
N GLU A 82 -4.01 -9.44 -25.27
CA GLU A 82 -5.13 -8.71 -24.67
C GLU A 82 -6.14 -9.60 -23.93
N ILE A 83 -5.65 -10.66 -23.30
CA ILE A 83 -6.44 -11.57 -22.45
C ILE A 83 -5.99 -11.46 -21.00
N GLU A 84 -6.81 -11.92 -20.05
CA GLU A 84 -6.51 -11.75 -18.63
C GLU A 84 -5.71 -12.93 -18.06
N TRP A 85 -6.11 -14.17 -18.36
CA TRP A 85 -5.59 -15.36 -17.68
C TRP A 85 -4.82 -16.34 -18.56
N GLY A 86 -4.88 -16.21 -19.88
CA GLY A 86 -4.14 -17.07 -20.80
C GLY A 86 -4.70 -18.47 -21.04
N GLU A 87 -5.97 -18.73 -20.70
CA GLU A 87 -6.62 -20.05 -20.84
C GLU A 87 -6.64 -20.56 -22.27
N HIS A 88 -6.43 -19.69 -23.25
CA HIS A 88 -6.48 -20.03 -24.67
C HIS A 88 -5.14 -20.26 -25.32
N TYR A 89 -4.03 -20.22 -24.56
CA TYR A 89 -2.71 -20.42 -25.15
C TYR A 89 -2.45 -21.87 -25.57
N GLY A 90 -2.98 -22.86 -24.80
CA GLY A 90 -2.84 -24.27 -25.12
C GLY A 90 -1.36 -24.65 -25.31
N ASN A 91 -1.04 -25.26 -26.46
CA ASN A 91 0.32 -25.69 -26.80
C ASN A 91 1.10 -24.64 -27.62
N LYS A 92 0.72 -23.36 -27.59
CA LYS A 92 1.46 -22.30 -28.29
C LYS A 92 2.86 -22.17 -27.70
N LYS A 93 3.84 -21.94 -28.59
CA LYS A 93 5.21 -21.70 -28.18
C LYS A 93 5.37 -20.31 -27.55
N PRO A 94 6.33 -20.10 -26.65
CA PRO A 94 6.64 -18.79 -26.07
C PRO A 94 6.72 -17.66 -27.10
N SER A 95 7.42 -17.88 -28.23
CA SER A 95 7.56 -16.90 -29.32
C SER A 95 6.28 -16.57 -30.08
N GLU A 96 5.21 -17.35 -29.92
CA GLU A 96 3.90 -17.07 -30.54
C GLU A 96 3.04 -16.15 -29.67
N ILE A 97 3.26 -16.14 -28.35
CA ILE A 97 2.45 -15.42 -27.36
C ILE A 97 3.14 -14.21 -26.74
N PHE A 98 4.48 -14.19 -26.72
CA PHE A 98 5.28 -13.08 -26.18
C PHE A 98 6.15 -12.50 -27.30
N LYS A 99 6.04 -11.20 -27.57
CA LYS A 99 6.64 -10.54 -28.75
C LYS A 99 7.28 -9.20 -28.43
N LEU A 100 8.10 -9.15 -27.38
CA LEU A 100 8.86 -7.95 -27.05
C LEU A 100 10.16 -7.89 -27.88
N ASP A 101 10.20 -7.03 -28.89
CA ASP A 101 11.32 -6.89 -29.82
C ASP A 101 12.39 -5.90 -29.34
N GLN A 102 12.09 -5.13 -28.29
CA GLN A 102 13.00 -4.12 -27.73
C GLN A 102 13.22 -4.31 -26.23
N LYS A 103 14.22 -3.64 -25.70
CA LYS A 103 14.51 -3.68 -24.26
C LYS A 103 13.36 -3.11 -23.45
N PHE A 104 13.00 -3.79 -22.36
CA PHE A 104 12.01 -3.31 -21.40
C PHE A 104 12.49 -2.04 -20.69
N ASP A 105 11.67 -0.97 -20.66
CA ASP A 105 12.01 0.30 -20.01
C ASP A 105 11.62 0.33 -18.52
N ALA A 106 12.33 -0.46 -17.73
CA ALA A 106 12.16 -0.46 -16.28
C ALA A 106 12.53 0.87 -15.64
N ASN A 107 13.52 1.58 -16.19
CA ASN A 107 14.04 2.81 -15.57
C ASN A 107 13.01 3.93 -15.54
N THR A 108 12.35 4.21 -16.67
CA THR A 108 11.32 5.28 -16.73
C THR A 108 10.16 4.95 -15.82
N MET A 109 9.67 3.70 -15.82
CA MET A 109 8.58 3.27 -14.95
C MET A 109 8.93 3.43 -13.47
N VAL A 110 10.02 2.82 -13.00
CA VAL A 110 10.39 2.83 -11.58
C VAL A 110 10.71 4.24 -11.09
N ARG A 111 11.44 5.04 -11.90
CA ARG A 111 11.71 6.44 -11.59
C ARG A 111 10.42 7.25 -11.40
N THR A 112 9.50 7.19 -12.36
CA THR A 112 8.24 7.95 -12.30
C THR A 112 7.41 7.55 -11.08
N LEU A 113 7.32 6.25 -10.76
CA LEU A 113 6.65 5.78 -9.56
C LEU A 113 7.32 6.31 -8.29
N LYS A 114 8.66 6.24 -8.22
CA LYS A 114 9.41 6.75 -7.05
C LYS A 114 9.21 8.25 -6.85
N GLU A 115 9.31 9.03 -7.92
CA GLU A 115 9.09 10.47 -7.92
C GLU A 115 7.65 10.85 -7.54
N ALA A 116 6.68 10.00 -7.88
CA ALA A 116 5.27 10.15 -7.49
C ALA A 116 4.95 9.67 -6.06
N GLY A 117 5.97 9.26 -5.28
CA GLY A 117 5.80 8.91 -3.87
C GLY A 117 5.57 7.43 -3.59
N PHE A 118 5.48 6.56 -4.62
CA PHE A 118 5.40 5.12 -4.42
C PHE A 118 6.68 4.59 -3.78
N LYS A 119 6.55 3.63 -2.87
CA LYS A 119 7.68 3.10 -2.09
C LYS A 119 8.03 1.66 -2.44
N LYS A 120 7.10 0.92 -3.03
CA LYS A 120 7.25 -0.49 -3.39
C LYS A 120 6.69 -0.75 -4.78
N LEU A 121 7.31 -1.67 -5.52
CA LEU A 121 6.82 -2.21 -6.79
C LEU A 121 6.71 -3.72 -6.69
N ILE A 122 5.53 -4.28 -6.96
CA ILE A 122 5.29 -5.71 -7.09
C ILE A 122 5.18 -6.04 -8.58
N ILE A 123 5.98 -6.99 -9.07
CA ILE A 123 5.99 -7.43 -10.47
C ILE A 123 5.42 -8.83 -10.63
N THR A 124 4.54 -9.04 -11.62
CA THR A 124 4.11 -10.37 -12.01
C THR A 124 5.25 -11.11 -12.72
N ALA A 125 6.09 -11.82 -11.96
CA ALA A 125 7.16 -12.63 -12.54
C ALA A 125 6.60 -13.85 -13.30
N LYS A 126 5.52 -14.46 -12.77
CA LYS A 126 4.74 -15.50 -13.43
C LYS A 126 3.25 -15.29 -13.08
N HIS A 127 2.40 -15.12 -14.09
CA HIS A 127 0.94 -15.10 -13.94
C HIS A 127 0.36 -16.51 -14.10
N HIS A 128 -0.97 -16.64 -14.12
CA HIS A 128 -1.67 -17.93 -14.21
C HIS A 128 -1.38 -18.72 -15.48
N ASP A 129 -0.97 -18.05 -16.55
CA ASP A 129 -0.55 -18.69 -17.81
C ASP A 129 0.74 -19.52 -17.68
N GLY A 130 1.47 -19.41 -16.57
CA GLY A 130 2.72 -20.12 -16.31
C GLY A 130 3.95 -19.51 -16.97
N PHE A 131 3.81 -18.43 -17.76
CA PHE A 131 4.94 -17.81 -18.45
C PHE A 131 5.83 -17.01 -17.50
N CYS A 132 7.14 -17.31 -17.54
CA CYS A 132 8.15 -16.68 -16.71
C CYS A 132 8.80 -15.48 -17.43
N ILE A 133 8.78 -14.28 -16.82
CA ILE A 133 9.45 -13.09 -17.39
C ILE A 133 10.97 -13.05 -17.10
N TRP A 134 11.53 -14.15 -16.63
CA TRP A 134 12.97 -14.39 -16.43
C TRP A 134 13.36 -15.73 -17.07
N PRO A 135 14.63 -15.94 -17.48
CA PRO A 135 15.12 -17.23 -17.97
C PRO A 135 15.10 -18.26 -16.83
N SER A 136 14.07 -19.08 -16.76
CA SER A 136 13.90 -20.09 -15.72
C SER A 136 14.65 -21.38 -16.04
N LYS A 137 15.25 -22.01 -15.02
CA LYS A 137 15.87 -23.34 -15.17
C LYS A 137 14.86 -24.49 -15.10
N TRP A 138 13.61 -24.17 -14.77
CA TRP A 138 12.60 -25.17 -14.44
C TRP A 138 11.53 -25.32 -15.51
N THR A 139 11.52 -24.42 -16.50
CA THR A 139 10.58 -24.46 -17.63
C THR A 139 11.19 -23.75 -18.84
N ASP A 140 10.84 -24.21 -20.03
CA ASP A 140 11.12 -23.52 -21.29
C ASP A 140 10.00 -22.53 -21.67
N TYR A 141 9.04 -22.29 -20.77
CA TYR A 141 7.93 -21.37 -21.00
C TYR A 141 8.26 -19.99 -20.43
N ASP A 142 9.22 -19.32 -21.08
CA ASP A 142 9.83 -18.11 -20.58
C ASP A 142 10.26 -17.12 -21.68
N THR A 143 10.84 -15.99 -21.23
CA THR A 143 11.31 -14.91 -22.11
C THR A 143 12.49 -15.32 -22.99
N GLU A 144 13.38 -16.21 -22.54
CA GLU A 144 14.54 -16.65 -23.33
C GLU A 144 14.08 -17.48 -24.52
N GLU A 145 13.19 -18.48 -24.29
CA GLU A 145 12.62 -19.32 -25.34
C GLU A 145 11.68 -18.50 -26.27
N ALA A 146 11.06 -17.42 -25.74
CA ALA A 146 10.35 -16.47 -26.59
C ALA A 146 11.26 -15.63 -27.51
N GLY A 147 12.57 -15.67 -27.30
CA GLY A 147 13.58 -14.95 -28.08
C GLY A 147 13.94 -13.57 -27.56
N TYR A 148 13.47 -13.17 -26.38
CA TYR A 148 13.88 -11.94 -25.73
C TYR A 148 15.36 -12.01 -25.32
N LYS A 149 16.14 -10.96 -25.60
CA LYS A 149 17.60 -10.94 -25.39
C LYS A 149 18.02 -10.38 -24.03
N GLY A 150 17.12 -10.36 -23.05
CA GLY A 150 17.34 -9.83 -21.72
C GLY A 150 16.72 -10.71 -20.65
N ASP A 151 16.58 -10.12 -19.48
CA ASP A 151 15.92 -10.70 -18.31
C ASP A 151 15.10 -9.58 -17.66
N ILE A 152 13.80 -9.57 -17.92
CA ILE A 152 12.90 -8.48 -17.50
C ILE A 152 12.87 -8.35 -15.98
N LEU A 153 12.88 -9.48 -15.26
CA LEU A 153 12.91 -9.46 -13.79
C LEU A 153 14.21 -8.82 -13.28
N ALA A 154 15.35 -9.10 -13.92
CA ALA A 154 16.63 -8.49 -13.57
C ALA A 154 16.66 -6.99 -13.95
N GLU A 155 16.08 -6.60 -15.08
CA GLU A 155 16.01 -5.20 -15.51
C GLU A 155 15.19 -4.35 -14.55
N ILE A 156 14.03 -4.86 -14.08
CA ILE A 156 13.21 -4.22 -13.06
C ILE A 156 13.95 -4.18 -11.71
N SER A 157 14.62 -5.28 -11.32
CA SER A 157 15.41 -5.34 -10.08
C SER A 157 16.54 -4.32 -10.07
N ALA A 158 17.22 -4.13 -11.20
CA ALA A 158 18.28 -3.13 -11.35
C ALA A 158 17.72 -1.70 -11.23
N ALA A 159 16.56 -1.42 -11.82
CA ALA A 159 15.89 -0.14 -11.70
C ALA A 159 15.45 0.11 -10.25
N CYS A 160 14.83 -0.87 -9.59
CA CYS A 160 14.47 -0.77 -8.17
C CYS A 160 15.69 -0.51 -7.28
N SER A 161 16.83 -1.15 -7.58
CA SER A 161 18.09 -0.91 -6.86
C SER A 161 18.66 0.48 -7.10
N THR A 162 18.51 1.02 -8.31
CA THR A 162 19.00 2.36 -8.69
C THR A 162 18.20 3.46 -7.99
N TYR A 163 16.89 3.31 -7.92
CA TYR A 163 16.00 4.32 -7.34
C TYR A 163 15.61 4.02 -5.88
N ASP A 164 16.21 3.00 -5.27
CA ASP A 164 15.90 2.56 -3.90
C ASP A 164 14.39 2.35 -3.68
N MET A 165 13.78 1.58 -4.59
CA MET A 165 12.39 1.16 -4.56
C MET A 165 12.30 -0.23 -3.95
N ASP A 166 11.53 -0.42 -2.87
CA ASP A 166 11.26 -1.76 -2.35
C ASP A 166 10.62 -2.63 -3.44
N MET A 167 10.94 -3.91 -3.45
CA MET A 167 10.44 -4.83 -4.47
C MET A 167 9.67 -5.99 -3.87
N GLY A 168 8.50 -6.26 -4.42
CA GLY A 168 7.70 -7.45 -4.18
C GLY A 168 7.71 -8.37 -5.40
N LEU A 169 7.50 -9.65 -5.16
CA LEU A 169 7.45 -10.71 -6.17
C LEU A 169 6.03 -11.28 -6.23
N TYR A 170 5.30 -11.04 -7.32
CA TYR A 170 4.12 -11.84 -7.62
C TYR A 170 4.56 -13.10 -8.38
N LEU A 171 4.30 -14.25 -7.80
CA LEU A 171 4.51 -15.54 -8.42
C LEU A 171 3.22 -16.35 -8.25
N SER A 172 2.45 -16.53 -9.33
CA SER A 172 1.17 -17.25 -9.26
C SER A 172 1.36 -18.69 -8.80
N PRO A 173 0.67 -19.12 -7.72
CA PRO A 173 0.61 -20.55 -7.39
C PRO A 173 -0.23 -21.35 -8.40
N TRP A 174 -1.23 -20.72 -9.03
CA TRP A 174 -1.96 -21.35 -10.13
C TRP A 174 -1.13 -21.28 -11.41
N ASP A 175 -1.01 -22.42 -12.10
CA ASP A 175 -0.23 -22.54 -13.32
C ASP A 175 -1.01 -23.40 -14.33
N ILE A 176 -1.54 -22.75 -15.37
CA ILE A 176 -2.37 -23.41 -16.39
C ILE A 176 -1.50 -24.22 -17.36
N HIS A 177 -0.24 -23.85 -17.50
CA HIS A 177 0.69 -24.46 -18.48
C HIS A 177 1.46 -25.64 -17.89
N GLU A 178 1.88 -25.57 -16.63
CA GLU A 178 2.77 -26.56 -16.01
C GLU A 178 2.12 -27.96 -15.93
N PRO A 179 2.69 -28.99 -16.57
CA PRO A 179 2.10 -30.34 -16.59
C PRO A 179 1.93 -30.98 -15.21
N SER A 180 2.74 -30.60 -14.22
CA SER A 180 2.64 -31.10 -12.85
C SER A 180 1.52 -30.43 -12.04
N TYR A 181 0.87 -29.36 -12.55
CA TYR A 181 -0.21 -28.70 -11.85
C TYR A 181 -1.48 -29.57 -11.83
N GLY A 182 -2.09 -29.69 -10.65
CA GLY A 182 -3.10 -30.68 -10.34
C GLY A 182 -2.46 -32.03 -10.03
N TYR A 183 -3.26 -33.01 -9.65
CA TYR A 183 -2.74 -34.36 -9.35
C TYR A 183 -2.65 -35.18 -10.61
N LYS A 184 -1.44 -35.72 -10.91
CA LYS A 184 -1.14 -36.44 -12.15
C LYS A 184 -0.55 -37.81 -11.87
N ASP A 185 -1.01 -38.84 -12.61
CA ASP A 185 -0.39 -40.16 -12.64
C ASP A 185 0.91 -40.16 -13.48
N ALA A 186 1.60 -41.29 -13.54
CA ALA A 186 2.84 -41.45 -14.32
C ALA A 186 2.67 -41.21 -15.84
N ASN A 187 1.45 -41.18 -16.35
CA ASN A 187 1.12 -40.90 -17.75
C ASN A 187 0.65 -39.45 -17.95
N GLY A 188 0.64 -38.61 -16.89
CA GLY A 188 0.15 -37.25 -16.93
C GLY A 188 -1.39 -37.11 -16.90
N ASN A 189 -2.11 -38.17 -16.62
CA ASN A 189 -3.57 -38.13 -16.53
C ASN A 189 -4.01 -37.63 -15.15
N PRO A 190 -5.11 -36.86 -15.03
CA PRO A 190 -5.68 -36.47 -13.75
C PRO A 190 -5.93 -37.66 -12.83
N THR A 191 -5.54 -37.53 -11.56
CA THR A 191 -5.66 -38.60 -10.56
C THR A 191 -6.05 -38.01 -9.18
N THR A 192 -5.87 -38.78 -8.09
CA THR A 192 -6.08 -38.31 -6.70
C THR A 192 -4.77 -37.94 -6.03
N PRO A 193 -4.79 -37.17 -4.95
CA PRO A 193 -3.58 -36.78 -4.23
C PRO A 193 -2.66 -37.96 -3.87
N GLU A 194 -3.23 -39.10 -3.49
CA GLU A 194 -2.51 -40.28 -3.06
C GLU A 194 -1.78 -41.01 -4.20
N LYS A 195 -2.14 -40.71 -5.44
CA LYS A 195 -1.57 -41.28 -6.67
C LYS A 195 -0.79 -40.27 -7.50
N ASP A 196 -0.66 -39.05 -6.99
CA ASP A 196 0.09 -38.00 -7.63
C ASP A 196 1.58 -38.38 -7.68
N VAL A 197 2.19 -38.29 -8.87
CA VAL A 197 3.61 -38.60 -9.08
C VAL A 197 4.41 -37.41 -9.61
N LEU A 198 3.72 -36.31 -9.97
CA LEU A 198 4.32 -35.06 -10.43
C LEU A 198 4.03 -33.97 -9.40
N ASP A 199 4.98 -33.73 -8.50
CA ASP A 199 4.79 -32.80 -7.37
C ASP A 199 4.96 -31.34 -7.80
N TYR A 200 3.86 -30.67 -8.11
CA TYR A 200 3.82 -29.25 -8.42
C TYR A 200 4.40 -28.37 -7.30
N ASN A 201 4.22 -28.76 -6.03
CA ASN A 201 4.76 -28.00 -4.91
C ASN A 201 6.30 -27.96 -4.93
N VAL A 202 6.94 -28.99 -5.46
CA VAL A 202 8.40 -29.01 -5.68
C VAL A 202 8.78 -28.05 -6.81
N TYR A 203 8.06 -28.09 -7.94
CA TYR A 203 8.29 -27.17 -9.06
C TYR A 203 8.18 -25.70 -8.63
N TYR A 204 7.07 -25.33 -7.98
CA TYR A 204 6.89 -23.96 -7.50
C TYR A 204 7.94 -23.54 -6.48
N ASN A 205 8.31 -24.44 -5.54
CA ASN A 205 9.38 -24.17 -4.57
C ASN A 205 10.72 -23.94 -5.25
N ASN A 206 11.04 -24.68 -6.31
CA ASN A 206 12.27 -24.51 -7.06
C ASN A 206 12.33 -23.13 -7.74
N GLN A 207 11.21 -22.63 -8.28
CA GLN A 207 11.11 -21.26 -8.81
C GLN A 207 11.28 -20.21 -7.71
N LEU A 208 10.70 -20.40 -6.51
CA LEU A 208 10.97 -19.54 -5.37
C LEU A 208 12.44 -19.50 -5.01
N GLU A 209 13.12 -20.66 -4.92
CA GLU A 209 14.55 -20.74 -4.61
C GLU A 209 15.41 -20.05 -5.69
N GLU A 210 15.06 -20.26 -6.97
CA GLU A 210 15.76 -19.68 -8.11
C GLU A 210 15.74 -18.15 -8.07
N ILE A 211 14.59 -17.56 -7.75
CA ILE A 211 14.43 -16.09 -7.71
C ILE A 211 14.97 -15.52 -6.40
N LEU A 212 14.49 -15.99 -5.26
CA LEU A 212 14.78 -15.39 -3.96
C LEU A 212 16.21 -15.64 -3.48
N GLY A 213 16.84 -16.73 -3.95
CA GLY A 213 18.24 -17.05 -3.67
C GLY A 213 19.25 -16.33 -4.58
N ASN A 214 18.80 -15.67 -5.63
CA ASN A 214 19.68 -15.03 -6.61
C ASN A 214 19.77 -13.52 -6.35
N LYS A 215 20.95 -13.04 -5.99
CA LYS A 215 21.22 -11.64 -5.65
C LYS A 215 21.06 -10.64 -6.80
N LYS A 216 20.88 -11.07 -8.03
CA LYS A 216 20.58 -10.17 -9.15
C LYS A 216 19.11 -9.71 -9.15
N TYR A 217 18.21 -10.43 -8.47
CA TYR A 217 16.79 -10.10 -8.38
C TYR A 217 16.47 -9.34 -7.08
N GLY A 218 15.42 -8.51 -7.13
CA GLY A 218 15.01 -7.69 -6.01
C GLY A 218 15.79 -6.37 -5.87
N ASN A 219 15.39 -5.52 -4.96
CA ASN A 219 16.16 -4.31 -4.62
C ASN A 219 17.44 -4.73 -3.87
N LYS A 220 18.60 -4.63 -4.52
CA LYS A 220 19.91 -5.05 -3.95
C LYS A 220 19.89 -6.50 -3.43
N GLY A 221 19.15 -7.39 -4.12
CA GLY A 221 18.98 -8.79 -3.73
C GLY A 221 17.87 -9.03 -2.69
N ARG A 222 17.05 -8.03 -2.39
CA ARG A 222 16.00 -8.09 -1.39
C ARG A 222 14.62 -8.01 -2.02
N PHE A 223 13.73 -8.94 -1.65
CA PHE A 223 12.30 -8.85 -1.79
C PHE A 223 11.67 -8.67 -0.41
N VAL A 224 10.79 -7.69 -0.26
CA VAL A 224 10.09 -7.41 1.01
C VAL A 224 8.74 -8.12 1.10
N GLU A 225 8.26 -8.65 -0.03
CA GLU A 225 6.97 -9.33 -0.12
C GLU A 225 6.96 -10.38 -1.22
N VAL A 226 6.30 -11.52 -0.96
CA VAL A 226 5.88 -12.49 -1.99
C VAL A 226 4.36 -12.49 -2.05
N TRP A 227 3.85 -12.18 -3.23
CA TRP A 227 2.42 -12.06 -3.52
C TRP A 227 1.94 -13.32 -4.25
N MET A 228 1.07 -14.08 -3.59
CA MET A 228 0.50 -15.34 -4.09
C MET A 228 -0.99 -15.15 -4.36
N ASP A 229 -1.38 -15.19 -5.63
CA ASP A 229 -2.77 -15.03 -6.02
C ASP A 229 -3.65 -16.14 -5.46
N GLY A 230 -4.88 -15.79 -5.08
CA GLY A 230 -5.87 -16.74 -4.56
C GLY A 230 -6.58 -17.56 -5.64
N ALA A 231 -6.43 -17.21 -6.91
CA ALA A 231 -6.98 -17.97 -8.02
C ALA A 231 -6.34 -19.36 -8.11
N LYS A 232 -7.14 -20.38 -8.43
CA LYS A 232 -6.68 -21.77 -8.54
C LYS A 232 -7.61 -22.62 -9.38
N GLY A 233 -7.07 -23.69 -9.93
CA GLY A 233 -7.83 -24.71 -10.63
C GLY A 233 -8.84 -25.42 -9.73
N SER A 234 -9.82 -26.05 -10.33
CA SER A 234 -10.88 -26.81 -9.66
C SER A 234 -11.14 -28.15 -10.32
N GLY A 235 -11.83 -29.05 -9.62
CA GLY A 235 -12.16 -30.39 -10.13
C GLY A 235 -10.89 -31.20 -10.41
N ALA A 236 -10.72 -31.67 -11.63
CA ALA A 236 -9.56 -32.46 -12.07
C ALA A 236 -8.24 -31.67 -12.08
N ASN A 237 -8.31 -30.34 -12.02
CA ASN A 237 -7.17 -29.43 -11.93
C ASN A 237 -7.01 -28.83 -10.54
N ALA A 238 -7.66 -29.38 -9.52
CA ALA A 238 -7.46 -28.95 -8.14
C ALA A 238 -6.03 -29.27 -7.68
N GLN A 239 -5.41 -28.35 -6.95
CA GLN A 239 -4.08 -28.51 -6.37
C GLN A 239 -4.10 -27.99 -4.94
N GLU A 240 -3.56 -28.75 -4.00
CA GLU A 240 -3.27 -28.25 -2.66
C GLU A 240 -1.85 -27.68 -2.61
N TYR A 241 -1.74 -26.52 -1.98
CA TYR A 241 -0.49 -25.78 -1.91
C TYR A 241 0.23 -26.04 -0.58
N ASP A 242 1.52 -26.37 -0.64
CA ASP A 242 2.36 -26.54 0.56
C ASP A 242 2.93 -25.19 1.02
N PHE A 243 2.03 -24.32 1.50
CA PHE A 243 2.41 -23.00 2.03
C PHE A 243 3.46 -23.08 3.14
N LYS A 244 3.48 -24.17 3.93
CA LYS A 244 4.47 -24.35 4.97
C LYS A 244 5.88 -24.50 4.42
N LYS A 245 6.06 -25.29 3.36
CA LYS A 245 7.34 -25.48 2.66
C LYS A 245 7.76 -24.19 1.98
N TRP A 246 6.83 -23.55 1.25
CA TRP A 246 7.11 -22.31 0.53
C TRP A 246 7.47 -21.17 1.50
N PHE A 247 6.76 -21.05 2.62
CA PHE A 247 7.10 -20.11 3.68
C PHE A 247 8.52 -20.33 4.19
N ALA A 248 8.89 -21.58 4.51
CA ALA A 248 10.23 -21.90 4.98
C ALA A 248 11.32 -21.50 3.96
N THR A 249 11.06 -21.71 2.68
CA THR A 249 11.97 -21.30 1.57
C THR A 249 12.07 -19.77 1.49
N ILE A 250 10.96 -19.07 1.56
CA ILE A 250 10.96 -17.60 1.54
C ILE A 250 11.75 -17.05 2.73
N GLN A 251 11.54 -17.57 3.92
CA GLN A 251 12.26 -17.13 5.13
C GLN A 251 13.76 -17.46 5.07
N LYS A 252 14.13 -18.59 4.47
CA LYS A 252 15.54 -18.98 4.27
C LYS A 252 16.33 -17.95 3.48
N TYR A 253 15.71 -17.35 2.47
CA TYR A 253 16.40 -16.42 1.53
C TYR A 253 16.10 -14.94 1.82
N GLN A 254 14.93 -14.62 2.38
CA GLN A 254 14.43 -13.26 2.54
C GLN A 254 13.92 -12.94 3.95
N GLY A 255 14.04 -13.87 4.91
CA GLY A 255 13.60 -13.69 6.29
C GLY A 255 14.55 -12.83 7.12
N LYS A 256 14.16 -12.54 8.36
CA LYS A 256 14.91 -11.73 9.34
C LYS A 256 16.27 -12.33 9.73
N GLU A 257 16.45 -13.64 9.61
CA GLU A 257 17.72 -14.31 9.88
C GLU A 257 18.77 -14.09 8.75
N VAL A 258 18.36 -13.53 7.63
CA VAL A 258 19.26 -13.16 6.54
C VAL A 258 19.95 -11.84 6.88
N ALA A 259 21.28 -11.82 6.79
CA ALA A 259 22.07 -10.64 7.15
C ALA A 259 21.58 -9.37 6.42
N GLY A 260 21.35 -8.31 7.18
CA GLY A 260 20.86 -7.02 6.69
C GLY A 260 19.34 -6.87 6.64
N ASN A 261 18.56 -7.93 6.96
CA ASN A 261 17.11 -7.85 7.02
C ASN A 261 16.64 -7.47 8.44
N SER A 262 15.70 -6.53 8.54
CA SER A 262 15.14 -6.07 9.80
C SER A 262 13.92 -6.91 10.25
N ALA A 263 13.25 -7.59 9.32
CA ALA A 263 12.07 -8.40 9.53
C ALA A 263 11.92 -9.47 8.44
N ASP A 264 10.97 -10.38 8.65
CA ASP A 264 10.62 -11.41 7.68
C ASP A 264 10.01 -10.81 6.41
N CYS A 265 10.21 -11.48 5.27
CA CYS A 265 9.52 -11.16 4.03
C CYS A 265 8.01 -11.32 4.22
N MET A 266 7.24 -10.33 3.82
CA MET A 266 5.78 -10.36 3.90
C MET A 266 5.19 -11.34 2.90
N LEU A 267 4.00 -11.88 3.22
CA LEU A 267 3.29 -12.84 2.39
C LEU A 267 1.85 -12.40 2.16
N PHE A 268 1.46 -12.29 0.90
CA PHE A 268 0.07 -12.15 0.49
C PHE A 268 -0.47 -13.50 0.00
N GLY A 269 -1.73 -13.84 0.35
CA GLY A 269 -2.43 -15.01 -0.19
C GLY A 269 -1.97 -16.37 0.33
N ALA A 270 -1.15 -16.43 1.36
CA ALA A 270 -0.55 -17.66 1.91
C ALA A 270 -1.35 -18.28 3.07
N GLN A 271 -2.68 -18.14 3.09
CA GLN A 271 -3.59 -18.63 4.14
C GLN A 271 -3.11 -18.26 5.55
N ALA A 272 -2.89 -19.21 6.47
CA ALA A 272 -2.44 -18.91 7.84
C ALA A 272 -1.08 -18.19 7.91
N TYR A 273 -0.25 -18.30 6.86
CA TYR A 273 1.04 -17.61 6.78
C TYR A 273 0.94 -16.18 6.26
N THR A 274 -0.24 -15.75 5.80
CA THR A 274 -0.51 -14.39 5.30
C THR A 274 -0.11 -13.32 6.32
N THR A 275 0.62 -12.31 5.87
CA THR A 275 1.01 -11.12 6.64
C THR A 275 0.55 -9.82 5.97
N VAL A 276 0.17 -9.87 4.70
CA VAL A 276 -0.53 -8.84 3.94
C VAL A 276 -1.85 -9.42 3.44
N ARG A 277 -2.96 -8.81 3.82
CA ARG A 277 -4.30 -9.34 3.62
C ARG A 277 -5.00 -8.60 2.48
N TRP A 278 -5.59 -9.36 1.55
CA TRP A 278 -6.51 -8.78 0.56
C TRP A 278 -7.76 -8.21 1.22
N ILE A 279 -8.16 -7.02 0.82
CA ILE A 279 -9.36 -6.36 1.34
C ILE A 279 -10.66 -6.96 0.79
N GLY A 280 -10.60 -7.81 -0.25
CA GLY A 280 -11.72 -8.56 -0.79
C GLY A 280 -12.39 -7.94 -2.02
N ASN A 281 -11.80 -6.91 -2.61
CA ASN A 281 -12.23 -6.31 -3.87
C ASN A 281 -11.03 -5.75 -4.64
N GLU A 282 -11.22 -5.47 -5.94
CA GLU A 282 -10.22 -4.90 -6.85
C GLU A 282 -10.50 -3.42 -7.19
N ASP A 283 -11.31 -2.76 -6.37
CA ASP A 283 -11.71 -1.36 -6.59
C ASP A 283 -10.74 -0.36 -5.93
N GLY A 284 -9.78 -0.87 -5.15
CA GLY A 284 -8.82 -0.05 -4.40
C GLY A 284 -9.44 0.65 -3.20
N VAL A 285 -10.47 0.06 -2.55
CA VAL A 285 -11.19 0.66 -1.43
C VAL A 285 -11.32 -0.29 -0.25
N ALA A 286 -11.24 0.22 0.96
CA ALA A 286 -11.42 -0.50 2.21
C ALA A 286 -12.66 -0.04 2.96
N PHE A 287 -13.12 -0.86 3.91
CA PHE A 287 -14.15 -0.45 4.86
C PHE A 287 -13.67 0.67 5.76
N GLU A 288 -14.56 1.57 6.16
CA GLU A 288 -14.24 2.59 7.15
C GLU A 288 -13.75 1.99 8.49
N ASP A 289 -14.21 0.81 8.87
CA ASP A 289 -13.86 0.14 10.12
C ASP A 289 -12.84 -1.01 9.93
N THR A 290 -11.78 -0.76 9.15
CA THR A 290 -10.75 -1.75 8.85
C THR A 290 -9.75 -1.90 10.02
N TRP A 291 -9.53 -3.16 10.43
CA TRP A 291 -8.52 -3.57 11.40
C TRP A 291 -7.33 -4.24 10.71
N ALA A 292 -6.13 -3.95 11.15
CA ALA A 292 -4.90 -4.60 10.64
C ALA A 292 -4.62 -5.94 11.35
N LYS A 293 -5.64 -6.64 11.82
CA LYS A 293 -5.53 -7.92 12.51
C LYS A 293 -6.53 -8.93 11.96
N SER A 294 -6.11 -10.19 11.84
CA SER A 294 -6.90 -11.33 11.40
C SER A 294 -6.86 -12.45 12.42
N ASN A 295 -7.79 -13.39 12.33
CA ASN A 295 -7.73 -14.64 13.06
C ASN A 295 -7.08 -15.72 12.19
N VAL A 296 -6.01 -16.33 12.67
CA VAL A 296 -5.34 -17.44 11.99
C VAL A 296 -5.37 -18.70 12.82
N ASN A 297 -5.46 -19.83 12.14
CA ASN A 297 -5.33 -21.16 12.71
C ASN A 297 -4.29 -21.94 11.89
N TYR A 298 -3.11 -22.12 12.43
CA TYR A 298 -2.01 -22.80 11.76
C TYR A 298 -2.28 -24.30 11.57
N ASP A 299 -2.99 -24.95 12.51
CA ASP A 299 -3.30 -26.38 12.41
C ASP A 299 -4.25 -26.69 11.26
N LYS A 300 -5.18 -25.78 11.01
CA LYS A 300 -6.14 -25.87 9.89
C LYS A 300 -5.69 -25.15 8.63
N ASN A 301 -4.54 -24.48 8.68
CA ASN A 301 -4.05 -23.61 7.61
C ASN A 301 -5.12 -22.63 7.11
N THR A 302 -5.79 -21.92 8.02
CA THR A 302 -6.86 -20.97 7.68
C THR A 302 -6.56 -19.58 8.21
N ILE A 303 -7.05 -18.58 7.47
CA ILE A 303 -7.12 -17.19 7.89
C ILE A 303 -8.59 -16.74 7.81
N ASP A 304 -9.04 -16.05 8.84
CA ASP A 304 -10.34 -15.39 8.85
C ASP A 304 -10.12 -13.88 9.10
N SER A 305 -10.58 -13.09 8.18
CA SER A 305 -10.52 -11.64 8.23
C SER A 305 -11.90 -10.99 8.17
N ASN A 306 -12.92 -11.72 8.64
CA ASN A 306 -14.33 -11.29 8.58
C ASN A 306 -14.86 -11.13 7.15
N GLY A 307 -14.38 -11.99 6.24
CA GLY A 307 -14.59 -11.94 4.80
C GLY A 307 -15.97 -12.44 4.29
N SER A 308 -17.00 -12.42 5.12
CA SER A 308 -18.38 -12.75 4.70
C SER A 308 -19.05 -11.63 3.89
N THR A 309 -18.38 -10.51 3.70
CA THR A 309 -18.79 -9.35 2.91
C THR A 309 -17.81 -9.18 1.75
N PRO A 310 -18.14 -8.41 0.70
CA PRO A 310 -17.19 -8.15 -0.38
C PRO A 310 -15.88 -7.49 0.08
N TYR A 311 -15.78 -7.07 1.36
CA TYR A 311 -14.60 -6.41 1.92
C TYR A 311 -14.19 -7.06 3.23
N SER A 312 -12.93 -7.40 3.37
CA SER A 312 -12.36 -7.97 4.59
C SER A 312 -12.02 -6.91 5.62
N LYS A 313 -12.83 -6.78 6.67
CA LYS A 313 -12.62 -5.76 7.72
C LYS A 313 -11.48 -6.08 8.69
N GLY A 314 -11.15 -7.33 8.90
CA GLY A 314 -10.31 -7.77 10.01
C GLY A 314 -11.06 -7.72 11.35
N TYR A 315 -10.32 -7.94 12.44
CA TYR A 315 -10.87 -8.06 13.80
C TYR A 315 -10.12 -7.18 14.80
N GLU A 316 -10.86 -6.54 15.71
CA GLU A 316 -10.29 -5.79 16.84
C GLU A 316 -9.38 -6.69 17.69
N ASN A 317 -9.80 -7.92 17.96
CA ASN A 317 -9.10 -8.89 18.79
C ASN A 317 -8.51 -10.04 17.96
N GLY A 318 -8.09 -9.78 16.71
CA GLY A 318 -7.39 -10.74 15.87
C GLY A 318 -6.04 -11.15 16.51
N ASN A 319 -5.61 -12.38 16.23
CA ASN A 319 -4.41 -12.98 16.83
C ASN A 319 -3.14 -12.85 15.97
N LYS A 320 -3.24 -12.19 14.80
CA LYS A 320 -2.10 -11.95 13.92
C LYS A 320 -2.23 -10.61 13.22
N TRP A 321 -1.12 -9.85 13.17
CA TRP A 321 -1.07 -8.63 12.36
C TRP A 321 -1.06 -9.01 10.88
N THR A 322 -1.95 -8.39 10.11
CA THR A 322 -2.07 -8.56 8.67
C THR A 322 -2.37 -7.20 8.05
N VAL A 323 -1.41 -6.66 7.33
CA VAL A 323 -1.57 -5.37 6.66
C VAL A 323 -2.74 -5.44 5.67
N PRO A 324 -3.78 -4.62 5.80
CA PRO A 324 -4.85 -4.58 4.80
C PRO A 324 -4.33 -3.91 3.53
N GLU A 325 -4.49 -4.58 2.39
CA GLU A 325 -4.04 -4.09 1.09
C GLU A 325 -5.21 -3.96 0.12
N CYS A 326 -5.34 -2.77 -0.48
CA CYS A 326 -6.33 -2.44 -1.49
C CYS A 326 -5.67 -2.41 -2.85
N ASP A 327 -5.78 -3.48 -3.59
CA ASP A 327 -5.37 -3.53 -4.99
C ASP A 327 -6.42 -2.87 -5.89
N GLY A 328 -5.94 -2.17 -6.89
CA GLY A 328 -6.79 -1.49 -7.85
C GLY A 328 -6.03 -1.12 -9.12
N ARG A 329 -6.75 -0.81 -10.17
CA ARG A 329 -6.20 -0.60 -11.51
C ARG A 329 -6.24 0.86 -11.89
N ILE A 330 -5.15 1.39 -12.46
CA ILE A 330 -5.13 2.75 -13.03
C ILE A 330 -5.94 2.83 -14.33
N THR A 331 -6.02 1.72 -15.08
CA THR A 331 -6.82 1.54 -16.31
C THR A 331 -7.92 0.52 -16.10
N SER A 332 -8.66 0.15 -17.14
CA SER A 332 -9.79 -0.81 -17.02
C SER A 332 -9.37 -2.28 -16.96
N GLY A 333 -8.07 -2.63 -17.08
CA GLY A 333 -7.57 -4.00 -17.02
C GLY A 333 -6.34 -4.16 -16.15
N TRP A 334 -6.02 -5.40 -15.73
CA TRP A 334 -4.76 -5.71 -15.08
C TRP A 334 -3.62 -5.64 -16.08
N PHE A 335 -3.76 -6.27 -17.24
CA PHE A 335 -2.82 -6.13 -18.35
C PHE A 335 -3.22 -4.98 -19.26
N TRP A 336 -2.22 -4.41 -19.90
CA TRP A 336 -2.42 -3.42 -20.94
C TRP A 336 -3.21 -4.02 -22.12
N GLY A 337 -3.97 -3.17 -22.81
CA GLY A 337 -4.68 -3.51 -24.04
C GLY A 337 -4.99 -2.27 -24.84
N THR A 338 -5.21 -2.44 -26.15
CA THR A 338 -5.44 -1.33 -27.09
C THR A 338 -6.65 -0.47 -26.72
N GLN A 339 -7.65 -1.05 -26.08
CA GLN A 339 -8.86 -0.38 -25.59
C GLN A 339 -8.78 -0.01 -24.08
N LYS A 340 -7.66 -0.31 -23.40
CA LYS A 340 -7.50 -0.14 -21.94
C LYS A 340 -6.43 0.90 -21.60
N LYS A 341 -6.31 1.97 -22.40
CA LYS A 341 -5.22 2.98 -22.27
C LYS A 341 -5.59 4.20 -21.45
N THR A 342 -6.87 4.42 -21.21
CA THR A 342 -7.34 5.63 -20.50
C THR A 342 -7.16 5.45 -19.00
N PRO A 343 -6.31 6.25 -18.34
CA PRO A 343 -6.16 6.19 -16.91
C PRO A 343 -7.38 6.80 -16.18
N LYS A 344 -7.64 6.33 -14.97
CA LYS A 344 -8.59 6.96 -14.05
C LYS A 344 -8.30 8.46 -13.91
N THR A 345 -9.34 9.24 -13.64
CA THR A 345 -9.21 10.67 -13.35
C THR A 345 -8.52 10.89 -12.00
N ILE A 346 -7.99 12.09 -11.76
CA ILE A 346 -7.42 12.44 -10.44
C ILE A 346 -8.46 12.29 -9.33
N THR A 347 -9.70 12.68 -9.55
CA THR A 347 -10.80 12.50 -8.58
C THR A 347 -11.03 11.02 -8.24
N GLN A 348 -10.98 10.12 -9.23
CA GLN A 348 -11.12 8.69 -8.97
C GLN A 348 -9.93 8.14 -8.15
N LEU A 349 -8.70 8.54 -8.48
CA LEU A 349 -7.50 8.15 -7.73
C LEU A 349 -7.50 8.76 -6.32
N ALA A 350 -7.97 10.01 -6.16
CA ALA A 350 -8.17 10.62 -4.86
C ALA A 350 -9.15 9.81 -4.00
N ASN A 351 -10.30 9.41 -4.56
CA ASN A 351 -11.26 8.56 -3.84
C ASN A 351 -10.62 7.23 -3.42
N MET A 352 -9.88 6.56 -4.32
CA MET A 352 -9.14 5.33 -3.97
C MET A 352 -8.16 5.59 -2.80
N TYR A 353 -7.41 6.68 -2.83
CA TYR A 353 -6.45 7.03 -1.77
C TYR A 353 -7.14 7.29 -0.42
N PHE A 354 -8.19 8.10 -0.41
CA PHE A 354 -8.93 8.40 0.82
C PHE A 354 -9.69 7.19 1.36
N ASP A 355 -10.17 6.30 0.49
CA ASP A 355 -10.93 5.12 0.87
C ASP A 355 -10.06 3.86 1.09
N SER A 356 -8.75 3.92 0.81
CA SER A 356 -7.77 2.88 1.16
C SER A 356 -6.85 3.34 2.29
N VAL A 357 -5.92 4.25 2.02
CA VAL A 357 -4.97 4.79 3.00
C VAL A 357 -5.72 5.48 4.15
N GLY A 358 -6.73 6.28 3.83
CA GLY A 358 -7.58 6.93 4.82
C GLY A 358 -8.47 5.98 5.63
N HIS A 359 -8.53 4.70 5.28
CA HIS A 359 -9.26 3.64 5.97
C HIS A 359 -8.33 2.57 6.56
N ASN A 360 -7.10 2.96 6.95
CA ASN A 360 -6.12 2.07 7.59
C ASN A 360 -5.61 0.93 6.68
N ALA A 361 -5.63 1.10 5.37
CA ALA A 361 -5.11 0.13 4.40
C ALA A 361 -3.97 0.74 3.59
N THR A 362 -3.24 -0.09 2.85
CA THR A 362 -2.29 0.38 1.84
C THR A 362 -2.97 0.42 0.47
N MET A 363 -2.52 1.30 -0.40
CA MET A 363 -2.99 1.38 -1.78
C MET A 363 -1.98 0.70 -2.70
N LEU A 364 -2.39 -0.39 -3.36
CA LEU A 364 -1.61 -1.09 -4.38
C LEU A 364 -2.20 -0.77 -5.76
N LEU A 365 -1.59 0.17 -6.49
CA LEU A 365 -2.09 0.63 -7.77
C LEU A 365 -1.41 -0.07 -8.93
N ASN A 366 -2.18 -0.79 -9.75
CA ASN A 366 -1.65 -1.44 -10.94
C ASN A 366 -1.38 -0.45 -12.08
N VAL A 367 -0.15 -0.52 -12.62
CA VAL A 367 0.39 0.30 -13.68
C VAL A 367 0.95 -0.62 -14.76
N PRO A 368 0.14 -1.03 -15.75
CA PRO A 368 0.56 -2.01 -16.73
C PRO A 368 1.44 -1.40 -17.83
N PRO A 369 2.62 -1.98 -18.12
CA PRO A 369 3.38 -1.68 -19.32
C PRO A 369 2.65 -2.15 -20.59
N ASN A 370 2.87 -1.43 -21.69
CA ASN A 370 2.32 -1.75 -22.99
C ASN A 370 3.13 -2.83 -23.72
N ASN A 371 2.70 -3.21 -24.92
CA ASN A 371 3.34 -4.21 -25.77
C ASN A 371 4.69 -3.78 -26.36
N GLN A 372 5.18 -2.57 -26.06
CA GLN A 372 6.53 -2.11 -26.35
C GLN A 372 7.44 -2.18 -25.12
N GLY A 373 6.97 -2.73 -23.99
CA GLY A 373 7.73 -2.78 -22.74
C GLY A 373 7.93 -1.42 -22.07
N THR A 374 7.07 -0.45 -22.37
CA THR A 374 7.06 0.89 -21.78
C THR A 374 5.70 1.16 -21.16
N VAL A 375 5.59 2.14 -20.27
CA VAL A 375 4.29 2.62 -19.78
C VAL A 375 3.82 3.77 -20.67
N ASP A 376 2.56 3.74 -21.10
CA ASP A 376 1.98 4.79 -21.97
C ASP A 376 2.08 6.17 -21.30
N GLU A 377 2.45 7.20 -22.07
CA GLU A 377 2.63 8.58 -21.58
C GLU A 377 1.43 9.13 -20.78
N PRO A 378 0.16 8.92 -21.19
CA PRO A 378 -0.98 9.39 -20.40
C PRO A 378 -1.05 8.75 -19.00
N ILE A 379 -0.58 7.52 -18.85
CA ILE A 379 -0.52 6.81 -17.55
C ILE A 379 0.60 7.40 -16.70
N LEU A 380 1.82 7.56 -17.26
CA LEU A 380 2.94 8.19 -16.55
C LEU A 380 2.58 9.60 -16.08
N LYS A 381 1.96 10.40 -16.94
CA LYS A 381 1.49 11.74 -16.59
C LYS A 381 0.48 11.69 -15.45
N ARG A 382 -0.49 10.77 -15.48
CA ARG A 382 -1.49 10.63 -14.42
C ARG A 382 -0.89 10.21 -13.09
N ILE A 383 0.12 9.36 -13.08
CA ILE A 383 0.87 8.98 -11.87
C ILE A 383 1.60 10.17 -11.28
N THR A 384 2.27 10.96 -12.12
CA THR A 384 2.94 12.19 -11.69
C THR A 384 1.95 13.19 -11.11
N GLU A 385 0.81 13.43 -11.78
CA GLU A 385 -0.28 14.29 -11.28
C GLU A 385 -0.83 13.80 -9.95
N PHE A 386 -1.02 12.48 -9.80
CA PHE A 386 -1.50 11.88 -8.56
C PHE A 386 -0.50 12.11 -7.42
N GLY A 387 0.77 11.78 -7.62
CA GLY A 387 1.82 12.01 -6.62
C GLY A 387 1.93 13.48 -6.21
N GLN A 388 1.84 14.40 -7.19
CA GLN A 388 1.86 15.84 -6.90
C GLN A 388 0.65 16.27 -6.05
N ASN A 389 -0.55 15.74 -6.31
CA ASN A 389 -1.75 16.04 -5.52
C ASN A 389 -1.65 15.50 -4.09
N VAL A 390 -1.06 14.30 -3.89
CA VAL A 390 -0.76 13.77 -2.54
C VAL A 390 0.20 14.73 -1.82
N GLU A 391 1.34 15.04 -2.44
CA GLU A 391 2.34 15.94 -1.85
C GLU A 391 1.76 17.31 -1.53
N ASP A 392 1.04 17.94 -2.47
CA ASP A 392 0.47 19.29 -2.27
C ASP A 392 -0.59 19.32 -1.16
N THR A 393 -1.38 18.24 -1.02
CA THR A 393 -2.39 18.12 0.02
C THR A 393 -1.77 18.03 1.40
N PHE A 394 -0.73 17.20 1.56
CA PHE A 394 -0.17 16.88 2.88
C PHE A 394 1.12 17.64 3.24
N ARG A 395 1.61 18.52 2.36
CA ARG A 395 2.84 19.30 2.59
C ARG A 395 2.74 20.23 3.79
N THR A 396 1.59 20.88 3.98
CA THR A 396 1.40 21.90 5.01
C THR A 396 0.38 21.46 6.04
N ASN A 397 0.86 21.00 7.20
CA ASN A 397 -0.01 20.68 8.33
C ASN A 397 -0.33 21.97 9.10
N LEU A 398 -1.56 22.45 9.03
CA LEU A 398 -2.03 23.65 9.74
C LEU A 398 -1.91 23.53 11.27
N ALA A 399 -1.89 22.28 11.80
CA ALA A 399 -1.68 22.05 13.23
C ALA A 399 -0.23 22.29 13.69
N LYS A 400 0.72 22.50 12.76
CA LYS A 400 2.14 22.82 13.03
C LYS A 400 2.46 24.29 12.87
N GLU A 401 1.51 25.11 12.41
CA GLU A 401 1.78 26.53 12.18
C GLU A 401 2.07 27.29 13.48
N GLU A 402 2.88 28.32 13.37
CA GLU A 402 3.20 29.19 14.52
C GLU A 402 1.93 29.79 15.13
N GLY A 403 1.87 29.85 16.47
CA GLY A 403 0.70 30.30 17.22
C GLY A 403 -0.41 29.22 17.38
N THR A 404 -0.19 27.98 16.89
CA THR A 404 -1.09 26.87 17.18
C THR A 404 -0.87 26.36 18.61
N THR A 405 -1.96 26.08 19.32
CA THR A 405 -1.90 25.35 20.60
C THR A 405 -2.64 24.02 20.49
N ILE A 406 -2.13 22.98 21.15
CA ILE A 406 -2.80 21.68 21.24
C ILE A 406 -3.01 21.37 22.72
N GLU A 407 -4.27 21.22 23.11
CA GLU A 407 -4.65 20.86 24.47
C GLU A 407 -5.17 19.43 24.50
N ALA A 408 -4.78 18.65 25.51
CA ALA A 408 -5.29 17.32 25.75
C ALA A 408 -6.24 17.29 26.95
N SER A 409 -7.29 16.46 26.89
CA SER A 409 -8.18 16.22 28.03
C SER A 409 -7.50 15.50 29.20
N ASN A 410 -6.49 14.68 28.88
CA ASN A 410 -5.65 13.96 29.83
C ASN A 410 -4.28 13.69 29.18
N VAL A 411 -3.22 13.67 29.99
CA VAL A 411 -1.85 13.33 29.60
C VAL A 411 -1.32 12.36 30.62
N ARG A 412 -0.84 11.20 30.18
CA ARG A 412 -0.28 10.15 31.02
C ARG A 412 0.79 10.69 31.99
N GLY A 413 0.49 10.60 33.28
CA GLY A 413 1.37 11.08 34.36
C GLY A 413 1.71 12.57 34.30
N ASN A 414 1.04 13.35 33.47
CA ASN A 414 1.45 14.70 33.08
C ASN A 414 2.92 14.75 32.60
N ASP A 415 3.42 13.63 32.04
CA ASP A 415 4.81 13.50 31.59
C ASP A 415 5.02 14.10 30.20
N THR A 416 6.12 14.83 30.03
CA THR A 416 6.55 15.37 28.75
C THR A 416 6.78 14.30 27.67
N ALA A 417 7.05 13.05 28.08
CA ALA A 417 7.16 11.92 27.15
C ALA A 417 5.87 11.65 26.38
N PHE A 418 4.71 12.05 26.92
CA PHE A 418 3.38 11.78 26.33
C PHE A 418 2.58 13.07 26.08
N LYS A 419 3.26 14.19 25.92
CA LYS A 419 2.67 15.51 25.76
C LYS A 419 1.86 15.66 24.46
N PRO A 420 0.87 16.55 24.39
CA PRO A 420 0.08 16.80 23.19
C PRO A 420 0.90 17.15 21.94
N GLY A 421 2.00 17.87 22.11
CA GLY A 421 2.86 18.28 20.99
C GLY A 421 3.55 17.13 20.25
N ASN A 422 3.57 15.91 20.84
CA ASN A 422 4.13 14.73 20.16
C ASN A 422 3.35 14.38 18.88
N VAL A 423 2.05 14.70 18.81
CA VAL A 423 1.22 14.36 17.64
C VAL A 423 1.45 15.27 16.42
N VAL A 424 2.40 16.19 16.49
CA VAL A 424 2.77 17.08 15.39
C VAL A 424 4.29 17.23 15.21
N ASP A 425 5.08 16.38 15.83
CA ASP A 425 6.55 16.48 15.80
C ASP A 425 7.21 15.70 14.63
N ALA A 426 6.41 14.99 13.85
CA ALA A 426 6.81 14.14 12.72
C ALA A 426 7.77 13.01 13.11
N LYS A 427 7.59 12.46 14.32
CA LYS A 427 8.38 11.33 14.82
C LYS A 427 7.49 10.14 15.10
N ASP A 428 7.70 9.06 14.41
CA ASP A 428 6.91 7.84 14.56
C ASP A 428 7.04 7.17 15.95
N GLU A 429 8.15 7.42 16.65
CA GLU A 429 8.42 6.84 17.97
C GLU A 429 7.78 7.60 19.13
N THR A 430 7.32 8.82 18.93
CA THR A 430 6.63 9.63 19.94
C THR A 430 5.13 9.58 19.77
N TYR A 431 4.39 9.75 20.85
CA TYR A 431 2.93 9.73 20.81
C TYR A 431 2.32 10.43 22.03
N TRP A 432 1.10 10.90 21.89
CA TRP A 432 0.26 11.28 23.01
C TRP A 432 -0.56 10.08 23.49
N THR A 433 -0.76 9.96 24.82
CA THR A 433 -1.60 8.93 25.44
C THR A 433 -2.17 9.40 26.78
N THR A 434 -3.20 8.69 27.27
CA THR A 434 -3.88 8.98 28.53
C THR A 434 -3.36 8.12 29.69
N ASP A 435 -3.76 8.47 30.93
CA ASP A 435 -3.52 7.65 32.11
C ASP A 435 -4.22 6.29 32.02
N ASP A 436 -3.67 5.28 32.73
CA ASP A 436 -4.28 3.96 32.82
C ASP A 436 -5.74 4.07 33.31
N GLY A 437 -6.62 3.33 32.65
CA GLY A 437 -8.05 3.35 32.91
C GLY A 437 -8.84 4.47 32.23
N THR A 438 -8.17 5.43 31.59
CA THR A 438 -8.81 6.50 30.81
C THR A 438 -8.97 6.03 29.36
N LYS A 439 -10.12 5.41 29.06
CA LYS A 439 -10.42 4.80 27.75
C LYS A 439 -10.73 5.79 26.64
N GLU A 440 -11.12 7.01 26.99
CA GLU A 440 -11.45 8.07 26.05
C GLU A 440 -10.61 9.31 26.35
N GLY A 441 -10.07 9.91 25.31
CA GLY A 441 -9.32 11.15 25.41
C GLY A 441 -9.51 12.03 24.19
N SER A 442 -9.24 13.31 24.33
CA SER A 442 -9.34 14.25 23.22
C SER A 442 -8.15 15.19 23.14
N LEU A 443 -7.84 15.58 21.90
CA LEU A 443 -6.94 16.68 21.56
C LEU A 443 -7.74 17.81 20.95
N THR A 444 -7.49 19.04 21.38
CA THR A 444 -8.08 20.26 20.82
C THR A 444 -6.99 21.12 20.22
N ILE A 445 -6.98 21.28 18.92
CA ILE A 445 -6.09 22.17 18.16
C ILE A 445 -6.78 23.53 18.10
N LYS A 446 -6.05 24.61 18.44
CA LYS A 446 -6.58 25.97 18.47
C LYS A 446 -5.64 26.91 17.71
N TRP A 447 -6.24 27.83 16.98
CA TRP A 447 -5.55 28.90 16.24
C TRP A 447 -6.07 30.27 16.64
N ASP A 448 -5.19 31.26 16.66
CA ASP A 448 -5.55 32.66 16.92
C ASP A 448 -6.52 33.24 15.87
N LYS A 449 -6.48 32.69 14.65
CA LYS A 449 -7.35 33.07 13.53
C LYS A 449 -7.92 31.83 12.87
N ALA A 450 -9.15 31.95 12.38
CA ALA A 450 -9.78 30.84 11.66
C ALA A 450 -8.94 30.35 10.48
N LYS A 451 -8.75 29.03 10.40
CA LYS A 451 -8.08 28.32 9.29
C LYS A 451 -9.11 27.64 8.41
N LYS A 452 -8.88 27.69 7.10
CA LYS A 452 -9.71 26.98 6.11
C LYS A 452 -9.06 25.65 5.79
N PHE A 453 -9.79 24.54 5.96
CA PHE A 453 -9.33 23.17 5.72
C PHE A 453 -10.48 22.28 5.25
N ASP A 454 -10.16 21.12 4.72
CA ASP A 454 -11.11 20.11 4.26
C ASP A 454 -10.61 18.66 4.47
N VAL A 455 -9.43 18.49 5.09
CA VAL A 455 -8.89 17.17 5.45
C VAL A 455 -8.37 17.19 6.88
N VAL A 456 -8.73 16.17 7.65
CA VAL A 456 -8.12 15.88 8.97
C VAL A 456 -7.53 14.47 8.92
N SER A 457 -6.27 14.34 9.33
CA SER A 457 -5.55 13.06 9.47
C SER A 457 -5.40 12.70 10.94
N ILE A 458 -5.59 11.43 11.26
CA ILE A 458 -5.39 10.86 12.60
C ILE A 458 -4.60 9.57 12.43
N GLU A 459 -3.51 9.38 13.19
CA GLU A 459 -2.68 8.17 13.15
C GLU A 459 -2.47 7.61 14.55
N GLU A 460 -2.70 6.29 14.72
CA GLU A 460 -2.35 5.59 15.95
C GLU A 460 -0.86 5.27 15.99
N ALA A 461 -0.32 5.16 17.18
CA ALA A 461 1.01 4.58 17.43
C ALA A 461 0.94 3.05 17.22
N ILE A 462 0.75 2.59 15.97
CA ILE A 462 0.49 1.18 15.65
C ILE A 462 1.64 0.23 16.00
N GLN A 463 2.86 0.73 16.23
CA GLN A 463 3.97 -0.03 16.81
C GLN A 463 3.66 -0.56 18.23
N LYS A 464 2.63 0.02 18.89
CA LYS A 464 2.07 -0.46 20.15
C LYS A 464 0.77 -1.27 19.98
N GLY A 465 0.32 -1.48 18.75
CA GLY A 465 -0.90 -2.18 18.35
C GLY A 465 -2.04 -1.24 17.96
N GLN A 466 -2.94 -1.71 17.13
CA GLN A 466 -4.17 -1.00 16.77
C GLN A 466 -5.22 -1.21 17.86
N ARG A 467 -5.72 -0.14 18.48
CA ARG A 467 -6.58 -0.20 19.67
C ARG A 467 -7.76 0.77 19.67
N ILE A 468 -7.75 1.83 18.84
CA ILE A 468 -8.86 2.80 18.78
C ILE A 468 -10.03 2.16 18.05
N ASN A 469 -11.21 2.13 18.71
CA ASN A 469 -12.46 1.59 18.20
C ASN A 469 -13.59 2.61 18.11
N SER A 470 -13.30 3.87 18.44
CA SER A 470 -14.19 5.01 18.20
C SER A 470 -13.38 6.28 18.01
N TYR A 471 -13.83 7.14 17.08
CA TYR A 471 -13.29 8.49 16.93
C TYR A 471 -14.40 9.48 16.57
N LYS A 472 -14.19 10.75 16.92
CA LYS A 472 -15.03 11.87 16.55
C LYS A 472 -14.16 13.08 16.22
N VAL A 473 -14.44 13.73 15.09
CA VAL A 473 -13.82 14.99 14.69
C VAL A 473 -14.88 16.08 14.71
N GLU A 474 -14.61 17.15 15.45
CA GLU A 474 -15.48 18.30 15.62
C GLU A 474 -14.72 19.59 15.36
N TYR A 475 -15.40 20.66 14.98
CA TYR A 475 -14.81 21.98 14.82
C TYR A 475 -15.68 23.08 15.43
N LYS A 476 -15.08 24.24 15.70
CA LYS A 476 -15.75 25.50 16.02
C LYS A 476 -15.32 26.57 15.03
N ALA A 477 -16.30 27.28 14.46
CA ALA A 477 -16.04 28.39 13.54
C ALA A 477 -15.43 29.61 14.25
N SER A 478 -15.77 29.81 15.53
CA SER A 478 -15.22 30.80 16.45
C SER A 478 -15.24 30.24 17.86
N ASP A 479 -14.56 30.90 18.80
CA ASP A 479 -14.48 30.44 20.20
C ASP A 479 -15.84 30.36 20.88
N ASP A 480 -16.77 31.26 20.53
CA ASP A 480 -18.14 31.31 21.09
C ASP A 480 -19.11 30.37 20.34
N ALA A 481 -18.71 29.79 19.20
CA ALA A 481 -19.54 28.88 18.43
C ALA A 481 -19.75 27.54 19.15
N GLN A 482 -20.82 26.85 18.83
CA GLN A 482 -21.04 25.47 19.26
C GLN A 482 -20.16 24.51 18.45
N TRP A 483 -19.77 23.38 19.05
CA TRP A 483 -19.08 22.30 18.35
C TRP A 483 -19.99 21.72 17.26
N GLN A 484 -19.45 21.60 16.07
CA GLN A 484 -20.07 20.94 14.91
C GLN A 484 -19.29 19.69 14.56
N THR A 485 -20.01 18.58 14.37
CA THR A 485 -19.37 17.29 14.01
C THR A 485 -19.04 17.27 12.53
N LEU A 486 -17.77 17.03 12.19
CA LEU A 486 -17.33 16.73 10.82
C LEU A 486 -17.55 15.25 10.49
N LYS A 487 -17.09 14.38 11.38
CA LYS A 487 -17.16 12.92 11.19
C LYS A 487 -17.07 12.21 12.54
N ASN A 488 -17.70 11.05 12.60
CA ASN A 488 -17.45 10.04 13.64
C ASN A 488 -17.30 8.67 12.96
N GLY A 489 -16.60 7.76 13.62
CA GLY A 489 -16.35 6.41 13.10
C GLY A 489 -15.75 5.51 14.16
N LYS A 490 -15.25 4.35 13.72
CA LYS A 490 -14.75 3.33 14.63
C LYS A 490 -13.23 3.29 14.68
N THR A 491 -12.57 2.92 13.59
CA THR A 491 -11.13 2.64 13.59
C THR A 491 -10.29 3.82 13.13
N VAL A 492 -9.08 3.92 13.65
CA VAL A 492 -8.05 4.84 13.18
C VAL A 492 -6.92 4.04 12.51
N GLY A 493 -6.14 3.27 13.25
CA GLY A 493 -5.04 2.47 12.74
C GLY A 493 -3.86 3.30 12.23
N ALA A 494 -3.17 2.82 11.20
CA ALA A 494 -2.00 3.51 10.64
C ALA A 494 -2.33 4.91 10.13
N LYS A 495 -3.52 5.08 9.51
CA LYS A 495 -4.01 6.39 9.08
C LYS A 495 -5.53 6.40 8.90
N ARG A 496 -6.15 7.42 9.46
CA ARG A 496 -7.53 7.81 9.20
C ARG A 496 -7.55 9.17 8.53
N LEU A 497 -8.16 9.28 7.34
CA LEU A 497 -8.37 10.54 6.66
C LEU A 497 -9.86 10.89 6.68
N VAL A 498 -10.17 12.07 7.20
CA VAL A 498 -11.51 12.65 7.18
C VAL A 498 -11.52 13.77 6.16
N ARG A 499 -12.13 13.52 4.99
CA ARG A 499 -12.29 14.50 3.91
C ARG A 499 -13.71 15.08 3.93
N THR A 500 -13.82 16.40 3.92
CA THR A 500 -15.10 17.11 4.01
C THR A 500 -15.21 18.20 2.95
N ALA A 501 -16.37 18.84 2.86
CA ALA A 501 -16.45 20.16 2.24
C ALA A 501 -15.58 21.15 3.04
N PRO A 502 -14.97 22.17 2.41
CA PRO A 502 -14.12 23.13 3.10
C PRO A 502 -14.87 23.83 4.24
N VAL A 503 -14.25 23.86 5.43
CA VAL A 503 -14.74 24.58 6.60
C VAL A 503 -13.71 25.61 7.05
N SER A 504 -14.18 26.67 7.73
CA SER A 504 -13.31 27.65 8.38
C SER A 504 -13.53 27.58 9.89
N ALA A 505 -12.46 27.37 10.66
CA ALA A 505 -12.56 27.15 12.10
C ALA A 505 -11.39 27.74 12.89
N THR A 506 -11.66 28.16 14.13
CA THR A 506 -10.61 28.51 15.11
C THR A 506 -10.18 27.31 15.94
N GLN A 507 -10.99 26.24 15.98
CA GLN A 507 -10.67 25.04 16.76
C GLN A 507 -11.09 23.76 16.04
N VAL A 508 -10.27 22.71 16.17
CA VAL A 508 -10.61 21.33 15.81
C VAL A 508 -10.40 20.44 17.02
N LYS A 509 -11.36 19.59 17.33
CA LYS A 509 -11.26 18.62 18.42
C LYS A 509 -11.35 17.20 17.85
N ILE A 510 -10.39 16.37 18.23
CA ILE A 510 -10.33 14.95 17.91
C ILE A 510 -10.51 14.18 19.22
N THR A 511 -11.60 13.44 19.33
CA THR A 511 -11.87 12.53 20.45
C THR A 511 -11.67 11.10 19.98
N VAL A 512 -10.97 10.29 20.75
CA VAL A 512 -10.68 8.87 20.44
C VAL A 512 -10.95 8.00 21.65
N GLY A 513 -11.49 6.81 21.40
CA GLY A 513 -11.83 5.85 22.44
C GLY A 513 -11.32 4.44 22.12
N THR A 514 -11.13 3.64 23.19
CA THR A 514 -10.65 2.26 23.13
C THR A 514 -11.54 1.33 23.96
N SER A 515 -11.39 0.02 23.75
CA SER A 515 -12.01 -1.01 24.60
C SER A 515 -11.41 -1.03 26.02
N ASP A 516 -12.07 -1.75 26.92
CA ASP A 516 -11.65 -1.91 28.32
C ASP A 516 -10.21 -2.43 28.44
N GLY A 517 -9.47 -1.87 29.38
CA GLY A 517 -8.08 -2.25 29.65
C GLY A 517 -7.05 -1.62 28.72
N LYS A 518 -7.48 -0.82 27.73
CA LYS A 518 -6.59 -0.11 26.80
C LYS A 518 -6.69 1.39 26.97
N VAL A 519 -5.67 2.11 26.51
CA VAL A 519 -5.63 3.57 26.44
C VAL A 519 -5.36 4.01 25.01
N PRO A 520 -5.96 5.14 24.55
CA PRO A 520 -5.69 5.65 23.21
C PRO A 520 -4.26 6.16 23.09
N MET A 521 -3.64 5.93 21.93
CA MET A 521 -2.30 6.40 21.59
C MET A 521 -2.30 6.99 20.19
N LEU A 522 -2.03 8.28 20.06
CA LEU A 522 -1.91 8.96 18.78
C LEU A 522 -0.46 9.35 18.51
N SER A 523 0.10 8.89 17.40
CA SER A 523 1.45 9.27 16.94
C SER A 523 1.43 10.57 16.15
N GLU A 524 0.40 10.79 15.30
CA GLU A 524 0.35 12.01 14.48
C GLU A 524 -1.11 12.45 14.28
N VAL A 525 -1.30 13.77 14.21
CA VAL A 525 -2.53 14.40 13.72
C VAL A 525 -2.20 15.50 12.73
N GLY A 526 -3.08 15.71 11.76
CA GLY A 526 -2.91 16.76 10.78
C GLY A 526 -4.22 17.41 10.38
N VAL A 527 -4.13 18.68 10.02
CA VAL A 527 -5.23 19.46 9.44
C VAL A 527 -4.71 20.08 8.16
N TYR A 528 -5.38 19.80 7.04
CA TYR A 528 -4.86 20.16 5.73
C TYR A 528 -5.92 20.79 4.85
N LYS A 529 -5.44 21.53 3.85
CA LYS A 529 -6.22 21.98 2.71
C LYS A 529 -5.86 21.10 1.51
N ALA A 530 -6.83 20.33 1.02
CA ALA A 530 -6.63 19.48 -0.15
C ALA A 530 -6.25 20.30 -1.38
N SER A 531 -5.36 19.74 -2.22
CA SER A 531 -5.16 20.21 -3.58
C SER A 531 -6.46 20.13 -4.38
N GLU A 532 -6.58 20.90 -5.46
CA GLU A 532 -7.81 20.97 -6.26
C GLU A 532 -8.31 19.57 -6.69
N GLY A 533 -7.39 18.71 -7.14
CA GLY A 533 -7.73 17.35 -7.58
C GLY A 533 -8.16 16.41 -6.46
N PHE A 534 -7.86 16.75 -5.20
CA PHE A 534 -8.15 15.93 -4.01
C PHE A 534 -9.32 16.46 -3.18
N GLN A 535 -9.90 17.60 -3.55
CA GLN A 535 -11.12 18.11 -2.91
C GLN A 535 -12.28 17.11 -3.10
N LEU A 536 -13.19 17.10 -2.12
CA LEU A 536 -14.38 16.26 -2.19
C LEU A 536 -15.25 16.69 -3.38
N ALA A 537 -15.54 15.77 -4.30
CA ALA A 537 -16.37 16.03 -5.46
C ALA A 537 -17.78 16.50 -5.02
N GLY A 538 -18.28 17.59 -5.61
CA GLY A 538 -19.56 18.18 -5.23
C GLY A 538 -19.52 19.12 -4.02
N ALA A 539 -18.33 19.40 -3.46
CA ALA A 539 -18.16 20.52 -2.54
C ALA A 539 -18.55 21.82 -3.27
N ALA A 540 -19.44 22.61 -2.66
CA ALA A 540 -19.88 23.86 -3.28
C ALA A 540 -18.67 24.79 -3.51
N PRO A 541 -18.60 25.49 -4.66
CA PRO A 541 -17.58 26.50 -4.89
C PRO A 541 -17.56 27.55 -3.77
N GLU A 542 -16.40 28.15 -3.54
CA GLU A 542 -16.23 29.18 -2.53
C GLU A 542 -17.23 30.32 -2.74
N GLY A 543 -18.09 30.58 -1.73
CA GLY A 543 -19.11 31.63 -1.78
C GLY A 543 -20.54 31.18 -2.14
N MET A 544 -20.79 29.88 -2.39
CA MET A 544 -22.17 29.39 -2.48
C MET A 544 -22.76 29.14 -1.10
N ASP A 545 -23.93 29.71 -0.85
CA ASP A 545 -24.74 29.43 0.34
C ASP A 545 -25.29 27.99 0.22
N THR A 546 -24.75 27.08 1.03
CA THR A 546 -25.17 25.68 1.07
C THR A 546 -26.39 25.42 1.94
N THR A 547 -26.96 26.44 2.56
CA THR A 547 -28.14 26.31 3.45
C THR A 547 -29.44 25.98 2.69
N SER A 548 -29.43 26.04 1.36
CA SER A 548 -30.58 25.76 0.50
C SER A 548 -30.55 24.41 -0.21
N VAL A 549 -29.55 23.56 0.01
CA VAL A 549 -29.51 22.20 -0.56
C VAL A 549 -30.54 21.35 0.20
N ASN A 550 -31.66 21.12 -0.43
CA ASN A 550 -32.75 20.29 0.09
C ASN A 550 -32.21 18.87 0.39
N GLU A 551 -32.50 18.33 1.58
CA GLU A 551 -32.07 16.98 2.04
C GLU A 551 -32.52 15.82 1.15
N THR A 552 -33.24 16.08 0.06
CA THR A 552 -33.74 15.07 -0.88
C THR A 552 -32.74 14.62 -1.93
N SER A 553 -31.57 15.28 -2.08
CA SER A 553 -30.50 14.79 -2.95
C SER A 553 -29.43 14.01 -2.15
N LYS A 554 -29.85 12.98 -1.44
CA LYS A 554 -28.92 11.93 -0.99
C LYS A 554 -28.41 11.20 -2.23
N PHE A 555 -27.29 11.65 -2.79
CA PHE A 555 -26.49 10.80 -3.65
C PHE A 555 -25.91 9.68 -2.77
N THR A 556 -26.63 8.58 -2.70
CA THR A 556 -26.09 7.33 -2.21
C THR A 556 -25.13 6.87 -3.29
N PHE A 557 -23.81 6.88 -3.03
CA PHE A 557 -22.87 6.17 -3.86
C PHE A 557 -23.24 4.68 -3.76
N SER A 558 -23.91 4.17 -4.80
CA SER A 558 -24.13 2.75 -4.93
C SER A 558 -22.82 2.12 -5.35
N SER A 559 -22.29 1.17 -4.57
CA SER A 559 -21.29 0.25 -5.07
C SER A 559 -21.95 -0.56 -6.18
N THR A 560 -21.61 -0.27 -7.42
CA THR A 560 -22.01 -1.13 -8.55
C THR A 560 -20.95 -2.20 -8.72
N GLY A 561 -21.30 -3.45 -8.48
CA GLY A 561 -20.46 -4.61 -8.72
C GLY A 561 -21.12 -5.58 -9.71
N TRP A 562 -20.32 -6.35 -10.39
CA TRP A 562 -20.79 -7.43 -11.26
C TRP A 562 -20.75 -8.75 -10.50
N ASN A 563 -21.87 -9.49 -10.48
CA ASN A 563 -21.90 -10.85 -9.97
C ASN A 563 -21.69 -11.86 -11.12
N PRO A 564 -20.51 -12.49 -11.22
CA PRO A 564 -20.20 -13.41 -12.29
C PRO A 564 -21.05 -14.69 -12.29
N GLN A 565 -21.65 -15.05 -11.15
CA GLN A 565 -22.51 -16.25 -11.05
C GLN A 565 -23.92 -16.03 -11.59
N THR A 566 -24.44 -14.82 -11.49
CA THR A 566 -25.82 -14.48 -11.92
C THR A 566 -25.86 -13.58 -13.14
N GLY A 567 -24.72 -12.97 -13.54
CA GLY A 567 -24.65 -12.00 -14.63
C GLY A 567 -25.43 -10.72 -14.33
N SER A 568 -25.54 -10.32 -13.06
CA SER A 568 -26.30 -9.15 -12.61
C SER A 568 -25.41 -8.09 -11.97
N GLN A 569 -25.82 -6.83 -12.10
CA GLN A 569 -25.18 -5.73 -11.37
C GLN A 569 -25.80 -5.57 -9.98
N TYR A 570 -24.97 -5.19 -9.00
CA TYR A 570 -25.44 -4.77 -7.70
C TYR A 570 -25.59 -3.25 -7.66
N ILE A 571 -26.74 -2.77 -7.27
CA ILE A 571 -26.97 -1.37 -6.92
C ILE A 571 -27.44 -1.34 -5.47
N ASN A 572 -26.73 -0.61 -4.59
CA ASN A 572 -27.03 -0.53 -3.15
C ASN A 572 -27.11 -1.90 -2.44
N GLY A 573 -26.29 -2.87 -2.87
CA GLY A 573 -26.29 -4.21 -2.26
C GLY A 573 -27.48 -5.11 -2.67
N GLN A 574 -28.29 -4.66 -3.62
CA GLN A 574 -29.37 -5.48 -4.19
C GLN A 574 -29.07 -5.86 -5.65
N ASN A 575 -29.40 -7.10 -6.03
CA ASN A 575 -29.28 -7.55 -7.41
C ASN A 575 -30.28 -6.80 -8.30
N THR A 576 -29.77 -6.10 -9.32
CA THR A 576 -30.60 -5.57 -10.41
C THR A 576 -30.30 -6.35 -11.69
N TRP A 577 -31.33 -6.84 -12.33
CA TRP A 577 -31.20 -7.53 -13.62
C TRP A 577 -31.00 -6.49 -14.73
N SER A 578 -29.87 -6.56 -15.43
CA SER A 578 -29.73 -5.91 -16.74
C SER A 578 -29.66 -6.99 -17.81
N ASN A 579 -30.39 -6.81 -18.90
CA ASN A 579 -30.25 -7.68 -20.07
C ASN A 579 -28.85 -7.54 -20.65
N LYS A 580 -28.20 -8.65 -20.96
CA LYS A 580 -26.86 -8.73 -21.59
C LYS A 580 -26.70 -7.93 -22.90
N ALA A 581 -27.79 -7.37 -23.44
CA ALA A 581 -27.79 -6.62 -24.69
C ALA A 581 -27.42 -5.15 -24.56
N ASP A 582 -27.33 -4.62 -23.30
CA ASP A 582 -27.13 -3.19 -23.05
C ASP A 582 -25.81 -2.88 -22.30
N ALA A 583 -24.86 -3.84 -22.26
CA ALA A 583 -23.55 -3.66 -21.65
C ALA A 583 -22.42 -3.57 -22.69
#